data_2fe4c13821aa7bc7e5cbeed0479f2b40
#
_entry.id   2fe4c13821aa7bc7e5cbeed0479f2b40
#
_cell.length_a   1.000
_cell.length_b   1.000
_cell.length_c   1.000
_cell.angle_alpha   90.00
_cell.angle_beta   90.00
_cell.angle_gamma   90.00
#
_symmetry.space_group_name_H-M   'P 1'
#
loop_
_entity.id
_entity.type
_entity.pdbx_description
1 polymer ?
#
loop_
_entity_poly.entity_id
_entity_poly.type
_entity_poly.pdbx_seq_one_letter_code
_entity_poly.pdbx_strand_id
1 'polypeptide(L)'
;MKKPKVITAGEAVGWIRNGSTLCTIGMSLVSSCETILKEIERQFLETGEPRELTYLHSCGQADRKGGFVHLAHENLLKRVIGGHWGLGPQMMDLIAGNKVEAYCLPQGQMANMYHSMALREPGKISKIGLGTFIDPRIEGGKMNERTKPLEDIVEVIEIDGEEYLRYKEIPIDTLLIRGTYADENGNISTEEEAMVLEVLPAVMAAKRFGGKVICQVKRILKAGSMDPKRVVVPGVFVDGIVVCDDVYENHRQTSSWYYDPSYSGQAKVSESASEPVPLSVRKIIGRRAAMLLSKDSIINVGTGIPNDVIGGILEEEDLLDDITITVESGIYGGVPAGGIDFGISRNPQALIPHDRQFEFYNGAGIDFTFMGAGEMDKNGNVNATRMGNKAPGAGGFIDITTLAKTVVFCSTFTGKGLDVSYDSEGIRIRKEGEIKKLVNHVQQISYNGKLAARNGQNMYYVTERAVFRLTENGPMLIEIAEGINLQTDVLDQMEFTPLISTDLKFTDKAVYQEQPVGIKERMVGA
;
A
#
# COMPACT_ATOMS: atom_id res chain seq x y z
N MET A 1 9.90 -33.77 18.36
CA MET A 1 9.86 -32.57 17.47
C MET A 1 11.08 -31.71 17.75
N LYS A 2 11.75 -31.20 16.74
CA LYS A 2 12.87 -30.26 16.91
C LYS A 2 12.29 -28.93 17.44
N LYS A 3 12.68 -28.56 18.67
CA LYS A 3 12.29 -27.26 19.23
C LYS A 3 13.16 -26.15 18.63
N PRO A 4 12.62 -24.93 18.42
CA PRO A 4 13.42 -23.79 18.03
C PRO A 4 14.46 -23.47 19.12
N LYS A 5 15.55 -22.84 18.72
CA LYS A 5 16.53 -22.32 19.67
C LYS A 5 16.14 -20.91 20.09
N VAL A 6 16.20 -20.62 21.39
CA VAL A 6 16.21 -19.23 21.87
C VAL A 6 17.63 -18.71 21.64
N ILE A 7 17.73 -17.63 20.88
CA ILE A 7 19.01 -17.07 20.41
C ILE A 7 19.05 -15.55 20.65
N THR A 8 20.22 -14.98 20.71
CA THR A 8 20.42 -13.54 20.72
C THR A 8 20.22 -12.95 19.31
N ALA A 9 20.02 -11.65 19.19
CA ALA A 9 19.97 -10.97 17.90
C ALA A 9 21.30 -11.16 17.13
N GLY A 10 22.44 -11.12 17.82
CA GLY A 10 23.77 -11.35 17.21
C GLY A 10 23.91 -12.77 16.64
N GLU A 11 23.43 -13.79 17.34
CA GLU A 11 23.40 -15.16 16.80
C GLU A 11 22.46 -15.28 15.61
N ALA A 12 21.31 -14.57 15.62
CA ALA A 12 20.37 -14.52 14.52
C ALA A 12 21.02 -13.92 13.27
N VAL A 13 21.73 -12.81 13.37
CA VAL A 13 22.49 -12.20 12.27
C VAL A 13 23.57 -13.14 11.75
N GLY A 14 24.25 -13.88 12.61
CA GLY A 14 25.23 -14.89 12.23
C GLY A 14 24.67 -16.03 11.34
N TRP A 15 23.35 -16.17 11.23
CA TRP A 15 22.71 -17.12 10.30
C TRP A 15 22.49 -16.54 8.91
N ILE A 16 22.60 -15.21 8.73
CA ILE A 16 22.43 -14.52 7.45
C ILE A 16 23.74 -14.56 6.68
N ARG A 17 23.78 -15.31 5.58
CA ARG A 17 24.99 -15.45 4.77
C ARG A 17 25.12 -14.32 3.76
N ASN A 18 26.35 -13.96 3.42
CA ASN A 18 26.63 -13.03 2.34
C ASN A 18 26.00 -13.50 1.03
N GLY A 19 25.41 -12.60 0.27
CA GLY A 19 24.74 -12.89 -1.00
C GLY A 19 23.41 -13.64 -0.90
N SER A 20 22.91 -13.92 0.32
CA SER A 20 21.65 -14.65 0.51
C SER A 20 20.42 -13.75 0.39
N THR A 21 19.25 -14.36 0.26
CA THR A 21 17.96 -13.66 0.26
C THR A 21 17.43 -13.56 1.68
N LEU A 22 17.33 -12.32 2.16
CA LEU A 22 16.67 -11.95 3.41
C LEU A 22 15.24 -11.48 3.10
N CYS A 23 14.24 -12.09 3.73
CA CYS A 23 12.85 -11.70 3.64
C CYS A 23 12.34 -11.20 4.99
N THR A 24 11.51 -10.17 4.98
CA THR A 24 10.79 -9.69 6.18
C THR A 24 9.32 -9.53 5.89
N ILE A 25 8.48 -9.73 6.92
CA ILE A 25 7.04 -9.49 6.88
C ILE A 25 6.71 -8.36 7.85
N GLY A 26 6.05 -7.33 7.34
CA GLY A 26 5.65 -6.15 8.11
C GLY A 26 5.08 -5.06 7.20
N MET A 27 4.38 -4.10 7.77
CA MET A 27 3.87 -2.90 7.08
C MET A 27 4.00 -1.70 8.01
N SER A 28 4.50 -0.56 7.53
CA SER A 28 4.96 0.53 8.40
C SER A 28 5.94 -0.01 9.45
N LEU A 29 5.72 0.16 10.75
CA LEU A 29 6.46 -0.57 11.79
C LEU A 29 5.68 -1.76 12.39
N VAL A 30 4.43 -1.99 11.95
CA VAL A 30 3.67 -3.16 12.42
C VAL A 30 4.37 -4.42 11.98
N SER A 31 4.57 -5.33 12.92
CA SER A 31 5.29 -6.60 12.75
C SER A 31 6.76 -6.46 12.32
N SER A 32 7.39 -5.28 12.49
CA SER A 32 8.83 -5.10 12.25
C SER A 32 9.69 -5.75 13.32
N CYS A 33 10.75 -6.45 12.90
CA CYS A 33 11.72 -7.12 13.79
C CYS A 33 12.85 -6.18 14.19
N GLU A 34 12.54 -5.04 14.83
CA GLU A 34 13.49 -3.95 15.09
C GLU A 34 14.77 -4.38 15.82
N THR A 35 14.66 -5.27 16.82
CA THR A 35 15.85 -5.78 17.54
C THR A 35 16.82 -6.47 16.56
N ILE A 36 16.32 -7.26 15.63
CA ILE A 36 17.17 -8.00 14.67
C ILE A 36 17.66 -7.07 13.57
N LEU A 37 16.81 -6.18 13.06
CA LEU A 37 17.17 -5.24 11.99
C LEU A 37 18.25 -4.25 12.43
N LYS A 38 18.14 -3.70 13.63
CA LYS A 38 19.18 -2.85 14.25
C LYS A 38 20.49 -3.62 14.44
N GLU A 39 20.43 -4.88 14.80
CA GLU A 39 21.62 -5.70 14.97
C GLU A 39 22.29 -6.04 13.62
N ILE A 40 21.52 -6.25 12.54
CA ILE A 40 22.07 -6.38 11.17
C ILE A 40 22.84 -5.11 10.80
N GLU A 41 22.22 -3.94 11.00
CA GLU A 41 22.86 -2.65 10.72
C GLU A 41 24.15 -2.49 11.53
N ARG A 42 24.10 -2.72 12.84
CA ARG A 42 25.24 -2.59 13.74
C ARG A 42 26.42 -3.47 13.30
N GLN A 43 26.16 -4.77 13.06
CA GLN A 43 27.22 -5.70 12.63
C GLN A 43 27.79 -5.30 11.26
N PHE A 44 26.92 -4.92 10.31
CA PHE A 44 27.39 -4.46 9.00
C PHE A 44 28.29 -3.23 9.11
N LEU A 45 27.91 -2.23 9.91
CA LEU A 45 28.71 -1.02 10.08
C LEU A 45 30.05 -1.28 10.79
N GLU A 46 30.10 -2.26 11.69
CA GLU A 46 31.32 -2.62 12.42
C GLU A 46 32.26 -3.55 11.62
N THR A 47 31.69 -4.49 10.86
CA THR A 47 32.45 -5.60 10.25
C THR A 47 32.42 -5.64 8.72
N GLY A 48 31.46 -4.93 8.10
CA GLY A 48 31.15 -5.06 6.68
C GLY A 48 30.36 -6.33 6.32
N GLU A 49 29.82 -7.04 7.33
CA GLU A 49 29.03 -8.27 7.14
C GLU A 49 27.74 -8.24 7.99
N PRO A 50 26.64 -8.87 7.51
CA PRO A 50 26.46 -9.52 6.20
C PRO A 50 26.47 -8.51 5.05
N ARG A 51 26.72 -8.96 3.81
CA ARG A 51 26.80 -8.08 2.64
C ARG A 51 26.19 -8.71 1.39
N GLU A 52 25.94 -7.85 0.36
CA GLU A 52 25.44 -8.26 -0.96
C GLU A 52 24.10 -9.01 -0.89
N LEU A 53 23.24 -8.67 0.08
CA LEU A 53 21.97 -9.35 0.28
C LEU A 53 20.97 -9.01 -0.83
N THR A 54 20.11 -9.98 -1.18
CA THR A 54 18.83 -9.70 -1.83
C THR A 54 17.79 -9.52 -0.76
N TYR A 55 17.16 -8.33 -0.69
CA TYR A 55 16.11 -8.04 0.28
C TYR A 55 14.75 -8.18 -0.37
N LEU A 56 13.87 -9.00 0.20
CA LEU A 56 12.53 -9.30 -0.28
C LEU A 56 11.48 -8.86 0.75
N HIS A 57 10.50 -8.05 0.33
CA HIS A 57 9.39 -7.62 1.17
C HIS A 57 8.16 -7.24 0.34
N SER A 58 6.94 -7.59 0.78
CA SER A 58 5.71 -7.25 0.06
C SER A 58 5.26 -5.81 0.31
N CYS A 59 5.26 -5.36 1.57
CA CYS A 59 4.78 -4.05 1.99
C CYS A 59 5.92 -3.06 2.28
N GLY A 60 5.60 -1.77 2.35
CA GLY A 60 6.50 -0.74 2.83
C GLY A 60 6.70 -0.83 4.34
N GLN A 61 7.72 -1.57 4.78
CA GLN A 61 8.02 -1.83 6.19
C GLN A 61 9.02 -0.80 6.74
N ALA A 62 8.59 0.43 6.92
CA ALA A 62 9.39 1.50 7.51
C ALA A 62 8.51 2.62 8.06
N ASP A 63 9.11 3.50 8.89
CA ASP A 63 8.51 4.73 9.40
C ASP A 63 9.42 5.96 9.24
N ARG A 64 10.31 5.92 8.26
CA ARG A 64 11.38 6.87 7.95
C ARG A 64 12.63 6.70 8.82
N LYS A 65 12.59 5.97 9.91
CA LYS A 65 13.71 5.75 10.85
C LYS A 65 13.96 4.28 11.12
N GLY A 66 12.91 3.49 11.33
CA GLY A 66 12.94 2.07 11.63
C GLY A 66 12.56 1.20 10.45
N GLY A 67 12.42 -0.08 10.71
CA GLY A 67 12.11 -1.08 9.71
C GLY A 67 13.26 -1.32 8.74
N PHE A 68 12.97 -1.47 7.45
CA PHE A 68 14.01 -1.70 6.45
C PHE A 68 14.98 -0.53 6.25
N VAL A 69 14.77 0.62 6.91
CA VAL A 69 15.76 1.72 6.90
C VAL A 69 17.11 1.23 7.43
N HIS A 70 17.11 0.34 8.43
CA HIS A 70 18.31 -0.33 8.95
C HIS A 70 19.06 -1.18 7.90
N LEU A 71 18.40 -1.56 6.82
CA LEU A 71 19.03 -2.31 5.72
C LEU A 71 19.48 -1.40 4.57
N ALA A 72 19.13 -0.12 4.59
CA ALA A 72 19.37 0.79 3.47
C ALA A 72 20.81 1.29 3.39
N HIS A 73 21.77 0.38 3.28
CA HIS A 73 23.21 0.67 3.15
C HIS A 73 23.78 0.10 1.85
N GLU A 74 24.62 0.89 1.19
CA GLU A 74 25.41 0.42 0.03
C GLU A 74 26.32 -0.73 0.48
N ASN A 75 26.43 -1.79 -0.32
CA ASN A 75 27.13 -3.06 -0.06
C ASN A 75 26.44 -3.99 0.97
N LEU A 76 25.61 -3.53 1.88
CA LEU A 76 24.73 -4.44 2.64
C LEU A 76 23.72 -5.06 1.67
N LEU A 77 23.09 -4.24 0.83
CA LEU A 77 22.15 -4.70 -0.19
C LEU A 77 22.80 -4.67 -1.59
N LYS A 78 22.66 -5.76 -2.30
CA LYS A 78 22.88 -5.86 -3.75
C LYS A 78 21.59 -5.59 -4.51
N ARG A 79 20.48 -6.17 -4.04
CA ARG A 79 19.18 -6.15 -4.72
C ARG A 79 18.05 -5.95 -3.72
N VAL A 80 17.07 -5.14 -4.08
CA VAL A 80 15.80 -5.06 -3.37
C VAL A 80 14.65 -5.43 -4.31
N ILE A 81 13.74 -6.29 -3.82
CA ILE A 81 12.50 -6.68 -4.51
C ILE A 81 11.38 -6.39 -3.54
N GLY A 82 10.54 -5.40 -3.86
CA GLY A 82 9.54 -4.95 -2.90
C GLY A 82 8.35 -4.26 -3.54
N GLY A 83 7.26 -4.15 -2.78
CA GLY A 83 6.06 -3.45 -3.23
C GLY A 83 6.16 -1.93 -3.09
N HIS A 84 6.76 -1.45 -1.98
CA HIS A 84 6.75 -0.02 -1.67
C HIS A 84 7.92 0.41 -0.77
N TRP A 85 8.51 1.59 -1.05
CA TRP A 85 9.63 2.17 -0.30
C TRP A 85 9.38 3.60 0.21
N GLY A 86 8.20 4.16 -0.04
CA GLY A 86 7.90 5.57 0.24
C GLY A 86 8.08 6.01 1.69
N LEU A 87 8.02 5.07 2.65
CA LEU A 87 8.27 5.33 4.07
C LEU A 87 9.76 5.17 4.46
N GLY A 88 10.64 4.78 3.53
CA GLY A 88 12.09 4.65 3.74
C GLY A 88 12.88 5.51 2.76
N PRO A 89 13.03 6.82 3.01
CA PRO A 89 13.73 7.74 2.10
C PRO A 89 15.15 7.27 1.78
N GLN A 90 15.87 6.67 2.73
CA GLN A 90 17.22 6.13 2.52
C GLN A 90 17.22 5.02 1.45
N MET A 91 16.23 4.14 1.45
CA MET A 91 16.10 3.10 0.42
C MET A 91 15.78 3.73 -0.95
N MET A 92 14.89 4.72 -1.00
CA MET A 92 14.62 5.45 -2.24
C MET A 92 15.86 6.15 -2.78
N ASP A 93 16.71 6.71 -1.91
CA ASP A 93 17.96 7.35 -2.31
C ASP A 93 18.97 6.33 -2.90
N LEU A 94 19.09 5.12 -2.32
CA LEU A 94 19.89 4.04 -2.91
C LEU A 94 19.37 3.63 -4.29
N ILE A 95 18.06 3.51 -4.46
CA ILE A 95 17.42 3.15 -5.73
C ILE A 95 17.67 4.25 -6.77
N ALA A 96 17.38 5.51 -6.43
CA ALA A 96 17.56 6.66 -7.30
C ALA A 96 19.03 6.90 -7.67
N GLY A 97 19.95 6.64 -6.74
CA GLY A 97 21.39 6.72 -6.93
C GLY A 97 22.00 5.53 -7.70
N ASN A 98 21.21 4.56 -8.17
CA ASN A 98 21.69 3.34 -8.83
C ASN A 98 22.68 2.52 -7.97
N LYS A 99 22.54 2.58 -6.64
CA LYS A 99 23.42 1.89 -5.70
C LYS A 99 23.00 0.43 -5.48
N VAL A 100 21.75 0.12 -5.70
CA VAL A 100 21.16 -1.22 -5.57
C VAL A 100 20.35 -1.56 -6.84
N GLU A 101 20.25 -2.84 -7.17
CA GLU A 101 19.28 -3.36 -8.13
C GLU A 101 17.89 -3.29 -7.49
N ALA A 102 16.87 -2.78 -8.20
CA ALA A 102 15.55 -2.57 -7.62
C ALA A 102 14.44 -3.03 -8.56
N TYR A 103 13.63 -3.97 -8.07
CA TYR A 103 12.42 -4.44 -8.73
C TYR A 103 11.21 -4.11 -7.86
N CYS A 104 10.22 -3.44 -8.45
CA CYS A 104 8.92 -3.21 -7.82
C CYS A 104 7.90 -4.20 -8.36
N LEU A 105 7.23 -4.91 -7.46
CA LEU A 105 6.12 -5.80 -7.79
C LEU A 105 4.87 -5.37 -7.03
N PRO A 106 3.65 -5.64 -7.56
CA PRO A 106 2.42 -5.33 -6.84
C PRO A 106 2.36 -6.09 -5.52
N GLN A 107 2.00 -5.39 -4.47
CA GLN A 107 2.02 -5.90 -3.08
C GLN A 107 1.20 -7.17 -2.91
N GLY A 108 -0.02 -7.21 -3.48
CA GLY A 108 -0.88 -8.38 -3.40
C GLY A 108 -0.35 -9.57 -4.19
N GLN A 109 0.33 -9.32 -5.32
CA GLN A 109 0.96 -10.39 -6.07
C GLN A 109 2.14 -10.98 -5.29
N MET A 110 2.92 -10.16 -4.59
CA MET A 110 4.00 -10.63 -3.72
C MET A 110 3.47 -11.42 -2.53
N ALA A 111 2.43 -10.92 -1.84
CA ALA A 111 1.81 -11.63 -0.73
C ALA A 111 1.29 -13.02 -1.14
N ASN A 112 0.64 -13.10 -2.30
CA ASN A 112 0.13 -14.36 -2.85
C ASN A 112 1.23 -15.23 -3.49
N MET A 113 2.35 -14.66 -3.91
CA MET A 113 3.50 -15.41 -4.43
C MET A 113 4.08 -16.36 -3.38
N TYR A 114 4.04 -16.01 -2.09
CA TYR A 114 4.48 -16.90 -1.02
C TYR A 114 3.65 -18.20 -0.98
N HIS A 115 2.35 -18.17 -1.29
CA HIS A 115 1.53 -19.36 -1.44
C HIS A 115 2.03 -20.24 -2.59
N SER A 116 2.18 -19.64 -3.77
CA SER A 116 2.67 -20.36 -4.95
C SER A 116 4.04 -21.01 -4.71
N MET A 117 4.94 -20.25 -4.04
CA MET A 117 6.25 -20.76 -3.65
C MET A 117 6.15 -21.94 -2.67
N ALA A 118 5.27 -21.84 -1.64
CA ALA A 118 5.06 -22.93 -0.69
C ALA A 118 4.53 -24.21 -1.34
N LEU A 119 3.65 -24.06 -2.32
CA LEU A 119 3.02 -25.16 -3.06
C LEU A 119 3.88 -25.74 -4.20
N ARG A 120 5.05 -25.16 -4.49
CA ARG A 120 5.92 -25.51 -5.62
C ARG A 120 5.26 -25.28 -6.98
N GLU A 121 4.36 -24.29 -7.05
CA GLU A 121 3.81 -23.82 -8.31
C GLU A 121 4.90 -23.09 -9.11
N PRO A 122 4.77 -22.97 -10.45
CA PRO A 122 5.82 -22.36 -11.28
C PRO A 122 5.94 -20.83 -11.12
N GLY A 123 5.33 -20.25 -10.10
CA GLY A 123 5.22 -18.82 -9.81
C GLY A 123 3.77 -18.39 -9.69
N LYS A 124 3.54 -17.15 -9.28
CA LYS A 124 2.19 -16.56 -9.22
C LYS A 124 1.76 -16.15 -10.62
N ILE A 125 0.64 -16.68 -11.09
CA ILE A 125 0.04 -16.32 -12.38
C ILE A 125 -1.14 -15.38 -12.13
N SER A 126 -1.20 -14.26 -12.85
CA SER A 126 -2.24 -13.23 -12.67
C SER A 126 -2.33 -12.30 -13.88
N LYS A 127 -3.49 -11.68 -14.09
CA LYS A 127 -3.66 -10.55 -15.03
C LYS A 127 -3.27 -9.21 -14.40
N ILE A 128 -3.10 -9.15 -13.08
CA ILE A 128 -2.71 -7.94 -12.36
C ILE A 128 -1.32 -7.51 -12.82
N GLY A 129 -1.19 -6.24 -13.21
CA GLY A 129 0.06 -5.66 -13.71
C GLY A 129 0.19 -5.62 -15.23
N LEU A 130 -0.64 -6.35 -15.99
CA LEU A 130 -0.67 -6.26 -17.46
C LEU A 130 -0.87 -4.79 -17.91
N GLY A 131 -0.06 -4.36 -18.87
CA GLY A 131 -0.12 -3.01 -19.44
C GLY A 131 0.31 -1.88 -18.48
N THR A 132 0.83 -2.20 -17.31
CA THR A 132 1.46 -1.26 -16.38
C THR A 132 2.99 -1.35 -16.47
N PHE A 133 3.72 -0.57 -15.68
CA PHE A 133 5.19 -0.66 -15.63
C PHE A 133 5.72 -2.02 -15.13
N ILE A 134 4.85 -2.87 -14.57
CA ILE A 134 5.19 -4.25 -14.17
C ILE A 134 5.31 -5.17 -15.39
N ASP A 135 4.56 -4.89 -16.45
CA ASP A 135 4.60 -5.67 -17.68
C ASP A 135 6.01 -5.63 -18.29
N PRO A 136 6.67 -6.78 -18.54
CA PRO A 136 8.04 -6.80 -19.06
C PRO A 136 8.18 -6.17 -20.45
N ARG A 137 7.09 -6.02 -21.19
CA ARG A 137 7.07 -5.29 -22.48
C ARG A 137 7.16 -3.77 -22.30
N ILE A 138 6.98 -3.27 -21.07
CA ILE A 138 7.04 -1.84 -20.71
C ILE A 138 8.30 -1.57 -19.89
N GLU A 139 8.34 -1.95 -18.61
CA GLU A 139 9.49 -1.74 -17.74
C GLU A 139 9.89 -3.00 -16.94
N GLY A 140 9.02 -4.03 -16.84
CA GLY A 140 9.29 -5.27 -16.10
C GLY A 140 9.47 -5.06 -14.59
N GLY A 141 8.86 -4.01 -14.04
CA GLY A 141 9.03 -3.64 -12.63
C GLY A 141 10.42 -3.10 -12.26
N LYS A 142 11.29 -2.84 -13.24
CA LYS A 142 12.68 -2.38 -13.03
C LYS A 142 12.72 -0.88 -12.75
N MET A 143 13.20 -0.52 -11.55
CA MET A 143 13.01 0.83 -11.02
C MET A 143 14.16 1.81 -11.31
N ASN A 144 15.30 1.33 -11.81
CA ASN A 144 16.45 2.19 -12.09
C ASN A 144 17.34 1.64 -13.21
N GLU A 145 18.31 2.45 -13.65
CA GLU A 145 19.19 2.13 -14.78
C GLU A 145 20.06 0.89 -14.52
N ARG A 146 20.46 0.68 -13.27
CA ARG A 146 21.25 -0.51 -12.86
C ARG A 146 20.47 -1.81 -13.09
N THR A 147 19.14 -1.76 -12.92
CA THR A 147 18.28 -2.95 -13.02
C THR A 147 17.82 -3.23 -14.45
N LYS A 148 17.70 -2.20 -15.31
CA LYS A 148 17.19 -2.34 -16.68
C LYS A 148 17.83 -3.46 -17.50
N PRO A 149 19.18 -3.65 -17.51
CA PRO A 149 19.82 -4.69 -18.30
C PRO A 149 19.73 -6.09 -17.70
N LEU A 150 19.19 -6.22 -16.50
CA LEU A 150 19.10 -7.50 -15.80
C LEU A 150 17.90 -8.32 -16.28
N GLU A 151 17.86 -9.59 -15.88
CA GLU A 151 16.78 -10.52 -16.18
C GLU A 151 15.42 -10.03 -15.72
N ASP A 152 14.37 -10.44 -16.43
CA ASP A 152 13.00 -10.20 -16.02
C ASP A 152 12.58 -11.24 -14.97
N ILE A 153 12.07 -10.76 -13.84
CA ILE A 153 11.47 -11.58 -12.78
C ILE A 153 9.96 -11.74 -12.95
N VAL A 154 9.40 -11.07 -13.96
CA VAL A 154 8.02 -11.20 -14.41
C VAL A 154 8.07 -11.52 -15.90
N GLU A 155 7.22 -12.41 -16.39
CA GLU A 155 7.12 -12.72 -17.81
C GLU A 155 5.68 -12.81 -18.27
N VAL A 156 5.43 -12.55 -19.54
CA VAL A 156 4.12 -12.74 -20.17
C VAL A 156 4.01 -14.20 -20.59
N ILE A 157 2.91 -14.83 -20.22
CA ILE A 157 2.54 -16.17 -20.66
C ILE A 157 1.13 -16.17 -21.23
N GLU A 158 0.84 -17.10 -22.13
CA GLU A 158 -0.49 -17.31 -22.69
C GLU A 158 -1.10 -18.61 -22.17
N ILE A 159 -2.34 -18.55 -21.72
CA ILE A 159 -3.12 -19.70 -21.29
C ILE A 159 -4.49 -19.58 -21.95
N ASP A 160 -4.91 -20.59 -22.72
CA ASP A 160 -6.18 -20.64 -23.41
C ASP A 160 -6.50 -19.40 -24.28
N GLY A 161 -5.46 -18.79 -24.89
CA GLY A 161 -5.57 -17.62 -25.74
C GLY A 161 -5.67 -16.29 -24.99
N GLU A 162 -5.46 -16.29 -23.67
CA GLU A 162 -5.42 -15.09 -22.83
C GLU A 162 -4.04 -14.85 -22.26
N GLU A 163 -3.62 -13.57 -22.22
CA GLU A 163 -2.33 -13.17 -21.63
C GLU A 163 -2.42 -13.06 -20.11
N TYR A 164 -1.36 -13.55 -19.45
CA TYR A 164 -1.12 -13.43 -18.03
C TYR A 164 0.31 -13.00 -17.76
N LEU A 165 0.55 -12.44 -16.58
CA LEU A 165 1.89 -12.27 -16.02
C LEU A 165 2.19 -13.46 -15.12
N ARG A 166 3.38 -14.05 -15.25
CA ARG A 166 3.97 -14.99 -14.31
C ARG A 166 5.04 -14.27 -13.49
N TYR A 167 4.80 -14.12 -12.20
CA TYR A 167 5.74 -13.63 -11.20
C TYR A 167 6.60 -14.82 -10.76
N LYS A 168 7.91 -14.80 -11.07
CA LYS A 168 8.82 -15.92 -10.82
C LYS A 168 9.06 -16.12 -9.33
N GLU A 169 9.31 -17.35 -8.94
CA GLU A 169 9.71 -17.67 -7.56
C GLU A 169 11.02 -16.99 -7.17
N ILE A 170 11.11 -16.55 -5.93
CA ILE A 170 12.30 -15.94 -5.33
C ILE A 170 12.65 -16.77 -4.10
N PRO A 171 13.70 -17.64 -4.16
CA PRO A 171 14.12 -18.43 -3.02
C PRO A 171 14.42 -17.58 -1.79
N ILE A 172 13.97 -18.02 -0.61
CA ILE A 172 14.17 -17.35 0.67
C ILE A 172 15.15 -18.13 1.51
N ASP A 173 16.32 -17.55 1.82
CA ASP A 173 17.35 -18.17 2.68
C ASP A 173 17.10 -17.87 4.16
N THR A 174 16.67 -16.67 4.49
CA THR A 174 16.33 -16.26 5.85
C THR A 174 15.05 -15.42 5.84
N LEU A 175 14.10 -15.80 6.68
CA LEU A 175 12.87 -15.07 6.90
C LEU A 175 12.84 -14.56 8.34
N LEU A 176 12.63 -13.25 8.50
CA LEU A 176 12.37 -12.62 9.80
C LEU A 176 10.87 -12.35 9.92
N ILE A 177 10.29 -12.82 11.00
CA ILE A 177 8.89 -12.56 11.38
C ILE A 177 8.80 -12.05 12.80
N ARG A 178 7.71 -11.35 13.11
CA ARG A 178 7.40 -10.94 14.48
C ARG A 178 6.09 -11.58 14.95
N GLY A 179 6.08 -11.97 16.22
CA GLY A 179 4.88 -12.38 16.92
C GLY A 179 4.79 -11.70 18.27
N THR A 180 3.62 -11.70 18.88
CA THR A 180 3.45 -11.19 20.24
C THR A 180 4.19 -12.07 21.23
N TYR A 181 3.88 -13.38 21.23
CA TYR A 181 4.48 -14.36 22.11
C TYR A 181 4.93 -15.61 21.36
N ALA A 182 5.92 -16.29 21.92
CA ALA A 182 6.22 -17.69 21.62
C ALA A 182 5.92 -18.56 22.85
N ASP A 183 5.57 -19.83 22.67
CA ASP A 183 5.65 -20.79 23.77
C ASP A 183 6.98 -21.56 23.74
N GLU A 184 7.27 -22.36 24.80
CA GLU A 184 8.49 -23.18 24.88
C GLU A 184 8.59 -24.24 23.77
N ASN A 185 7.53 -24.51 23.03
CA ASN A 185 7.52 -25.38 21.85
C ASN A 185 7.75 -24.60 20.55
N GLY A 186 7.79 -23.25 20.63
CA GLY A 186 8.00 -22.36 19.49
C GLY A 186 6.75 -22.01 18.72
N ASN A 187 5.57 -22.29 19.23
CA ASN A 187 4.32 -21.80 18.65
C ASN A 187 4.24 -20.27 18.81
N ILE A 188 3.91 -19.57 17.76
CA ILE A 188 3.89 -18.11 17.71
C ILE A 188 2.46 -17.61 17.64
N SER A 189 2.16 -16.58 18.42
CA SER A 189 0.88 -15.84 18.39
C SER A 189 1.09 -14.38 18.03
N THR A 190 0.01 -13.70 17.59
CA THR A 190 0.03 -12.30 17.11
C THR A 190 -1.10 -11.47 17.71
N GLU A 191 -1.59 -11.82 18.89
CA GLU A 191 -2.79 -11.24 19.50
C GLU A 191 -2.72 -9.74 19.80
N GLU A 192 -1.53 -9.17 19.95
CA GLU A 192 -1.35 -7.73 20.16
C GLU A 192 -0.95 -6.99 18.88
N GLU A 193 -0.71 -7.72 17.79
CA GLU A 193 -0.40 -7.10 16.51
C GLU A 193 -1.66 -6.46 15.91
N ALA A 194 -1.48 -5.30 15.27
CA ALA A 194 -2.58 -4.57 14.63
C ALA A 194 -2.95 -5.11 13.23
N MET A 195 -2.18 -6.09 12.72
CA MET A 195 -2.36 -6.76 11.43
C MET A 195 -1.95 -8.22 11.55
N VAL A 196 -2.51 -9.10 10.71
CA VAL A 196 -2.09 -10.52 10.65
C VAL A 196 -1.02 -10.74 9.59
N LEU A 197 -1.05 -10.01 8.49
CA LEU A 197 -0.17 -10.10 7.34
C LEU A 197 -0.09 -11.52 6.73
N GLU A 198 0.86 -11.73 5.82
CA GLU A 198 1.08 -13.00 5.10
C GLU A 198 2.15 -13.89 5.77
N VAL A 199 2.19 -13.90 7.10
CA VAL A 199 3.25 -14.55 7.89
C VAL A 199 3.35 -16.04 7.59
N LEU A 200 2.23 -16.78 7.68
CA LEU A 200 2.26 -18.24 7.55
C LEU A 200 2.66 -18.71 6.15
N PRO A 201 2.10 -18.20 5.03
CA PRO A 201 2.55 -18.57 3.70
C PRO A 201 4.03 -18.24 3.45
N ALA A 202 4.53 -17.11 3.93
CA ALA A 202 5.95 -16.78 3.83
C ALA A 202 6.85 -17.77 4.59
N VAL A 203 6.43 -18.18 5.79
CA VAL A 203 7.11 -19.21 6.58
C VAL A 203 7.17 -20.54 5.82
N MET A 204 6.04 -20.97 5.24
CA MET A 204 6.00 -22.20 4.45
C MET A 204 6.88 -22.11 3.19
N ALA A 205 6.88 -20.98 2.52
CA ALA A 205 7.76 -20.71 1.37
C ALA A 205 9.24 -20.80 1.77
N ALA A 206 9.65 -20.13 2.83
CA ALA A 206 11.03 -20.19 3.33
C ALA A 206 11.44 -21.64 3.68
N LYS A 207 10.57 -22.40 4.34
CA LYS A 207 10.84 -23.81 4.68
C LYS A 207 10.95 -24.70 3.45
N ARG A 208 10.18 -24.45 2.40
CA ARG A 208 10.27 -25.17 1.13
C ARG A 208 11.66 -25.02 0.49
N PHE A 209 12.29 -23.85 0.60
CA PHE A 209 13.65 -23.60 0.10
C PHE A 209 14.77 -24.00 1.07
N GLY A 210 14.42 -24.55 2.25
CA GLY A 210 15.39 -24.92 3.29
C GLY A 210 15.89 -23.70 4.09
N GLY A 211 15.22 -22.57 3.94
CA GLY A 211 15.53 -21.32 4.62
C GLY A 211 15.31 -21.39 6.13
N LYS A 212 15.93 -20.46 6.83
CA LYS A 212 15.79 -20.26 8.27
C LYS A 212 14.64 -19.31 8.57
N VAL A 213 13.81 -19.67 9.55
CA VAL A 213 12.73 -18.81 10.07
C VAL A 213 13.12 -18.36 11.48
N ILE A 214 13.29 -17.06 11.65
CA ILE A 214 13.64 -16.41 12.92
C ILE A 214 12.49 -15.52 13.33
N CYS A 215 12.00 -15.69 14.56
CA CYS A 215 10.88 -14.92 15.09
C CYS A 215 11.33 -14.04 16.25
N GLN A 216 11.06 -12.73 16.17
CA GLN A 216 11.16 -11.82 17.30
C GLN A 216 9.84 -11.84 18.09
N VAL A 217 9.92 -11.95 19.42
CA VAL A 217 8.75 -11.96 20.31
C VAL A 217 8.98 -11.11 21.56
N LYS A 218 7.90 -10.68 22.22
CA LYS A 218 7.99 -9.96 23.50
C LYS A 218 8.50 -10.87 24.62
N ARG A 219 8.02 -12.12 24.66
CA ARG A 219 8.40 -13.10 25.71
C ARG A 219 8.02 -14.52 25.31
N ILE A 220 8.56 -15.47 26.05
CA ILE A 220 8.25 -16.90 25.91
C ILE A 220 7.27 -17.30 27.02
N LEU A 221 6.19 -17.96 26.64
CA LEU A 221 5.17 -18.52 27.52
C LEU A 221 5.44 -20.00 27.78
N LYS A 222 4.82 -20.54 28.84
CA LYS A 222 4.91 -21.96 29.13
C LYS A 222 4.23 -22.80 28.03
N ALA A 223 4.84 -23.92 27.68
CA ALA A 223 4.28 -24.85 26.69
C ALA A 223 2.83 -25.24 27.04
N GLY A 224 1.94 -25.19 26.04
CA GLY A 224 0.54 -25.53 26.17
C GLY A 224 -0.34 -24.48 26.87
N SER A 225 0.17 -23.27 27.16
CA SER A 225 -0.62 -22.16 27.69
C SER A 225 -1.33 -21.30 26.64
N MET A 226 -0.96 -21.43 25.38
CA MET A 226 -1.62 -20.71 24.29
C MET A 226 -2.90 -21.40 23.85
N ASP A 227 -3.93 -20.61 23.52
CA ASP A 227 -5.08 -21.11 22.76
C ASP A 227 -4.60 -21.58 21.37
N PRO A 228 -4.82 -22.84 20.97
CA PRO A 228 -4.40 -23.36 19.67
C PRO A 228 -4.92 -22.56 18.47
N LYS A 229 -6.06 -21.89 18.60
CA LYS A 229 -6.64 -21.04 17.54
C LYS A 229 -5.91 -19.72 17.37
N ARG A 230 -5.14 -19.28 18.37
CA ARG A 230 -4.29 -18.07 18.30
C ARG A 230 -2.89 -18.35 17.79
N VAL A 231 -2.52 -19.61 17.60
CA VAL A 231 -1.22 -19.98 17.02
C VAL A 231 -1.25 -19.70 15.53
N VAL A 232 -0.54 -18.65 15.12
CA VAL A 232 -0.41 -18.26 13.70
C VAL A 232 0.70 -19.07 13.02
N VAL A 233 1.82 -19.33 13.72
CA VAL A 233 2.91 -20.14 13.21
C VAL A 233 3.20 -21.28 14.15
N PRO A 234 2.95 -22.56 13.75
CA PRO A 234 3.36 -23.73 14.53
C PRO A 234 4.87 -23.79 14.70
N GLY A 235 5.32 -24.15 15.91
CA GLY A 235 6.74 -24.15 16.29
C GLY A 235 7.62 -25.05 15.44
N VAL A 236 7.06 -26.05 14.77
CA VAL A 236 7.79 -26.93 13.84
C VAL A 236 8.44 -26.17 12.69
N PHE A 237 7.93 -25.01 12.34
CA PHE A 237 8.45 -24.17 11.26
C PHE A 237 9.48 -23.12 11.72
N VAL A 238 9.59 -22.87 13.03
CA VAL A 238 10.49 -21.86 13.60
C VAL A 238 11.86 -22.48 13.90
N ASP A 239 12.94 -21.85 13.46
CA ASP A 239 14.30 -22.29 13.74
C ASP A 239 14.91 -21.53 14.94
N GLY A 240 14.64 -20.23 15.05
CA GLY A 240 15.16 -19.38 16.13
C GLY A 240 14.13 -18.41 16.68
N ILE A 241 14.21 -18.15 17.97
CA ILE A 241 13.39 -17.15 18.67
C ILE A 241 14.32 -16.14 19.31
N VAL A 242 14.11 -14.86 18.97
CA VAL A 242 14.77 -13.73 19.61
C VAL A 242 13.76 -13.06 20.53
N VAL A 243 14.04 -13.04 21.83
CA VAL A 243 13.23 -12.28 22.78
C VAL A 243 13.69 -10.84 22.72
N CYS A 244 12.75 -9.94 22.51
CA CYS A 244 13.02 -8.50 22.43
C CYS A 244 13.57 -8.00 23.78
N ASP A 245 14.67 -7.28 23.74
CA ASP A 245 15.36 -6.70 24.90
C ASP A 245 14.67 -5.44 25.42
N ASP A 246 14.23 -4.57 24.52
CA ASP A 246 13.47 -3.35 24.84
C ASP A 246 12.15 -3.35 24.07
N VAL A 247 11.10 -3.84 24.71
CA VAL A 247 9.79 -3.97 24.06
C VAL A 247 9.14 -2.62 23.75
N TYR A 248 9.47 -1.57 24.48
CA TYR A 248 8.91 -0.23 24.25
C TYR A 248 9.49 0.46 23.04
N GLU A 249 10.75 0.16 22.69
CA GLU A 249 11.43 0.72 21.53
C GLU A 249 11.44 -0.22 20.32
N ASN A 250 11.65 -1.52 20.55
CA ASN A 250 11.93 -2.49 19.49
C ASN A 250 10.76 -3.45 19.20
N HIS A 251 9.62 -3.30 19.92
CA HIS A 251 8.43 -4.14 19.72
C HIS A 251 7.13 -3.34 19.84
N ARG A 252 7.14 -2.13 19.29
CA ARG A 252 5.95 -1.26 19.24
C ARG A 252 4.89 -1.86 18.34
N GLN A 253 3.63 -1.69 18.70
CA GLN A 253 2.50 -2.14 17.87
C GLN A 253 2.44 -1.35 16.56
N THR A 254 2.69 -0.05 16.63
CA THR A 254 2.76 0.86 15.48
C THR A 254 3.87 1.91 15.69
N SER A 255 4.11 2.75 14.70
CA SER A 255 5.07 3.84 14.82
C SER A 255 4.72 4.81 15.96
N SER A 256 3.45 5.11 16.18
CA SER A 256 2.99 6.06 17.20
C SER A 256 2.69 5.41 18.55
N TRP A 257 2.33 4.12 18.57
CA TRP A 257 1.83 3.44 19.78
C TRP A 257 2.66 2.23 20.14
N TYR A 258 3.09 2.16 21.41
CA TYR A 258 3.64 0.93 21.96
C TYR A 258 2.59 -0.19 21.89
N TYR A 259 1.41 0.09 22.42
CA TYR A 259 0.26 -0.81 22.40
C TYR A 259 -1.03 -0.06 22.70
N ASP A 260 -2.03 -0.28 21.84
CA ASP A 260 -3.42 0.13 22.04
C ASP A 260 -4.32 -1.06 21.65
N PRO A 261 -5.07 -1.65 22.60
CA PRO A 261 -5.89 -2.83 22.34
C PRO A 261 -7.01 -2.59 21.31
N SER A 262 -7.35 -1.34 21.04
CA SER A 262 -8.36 -1.01 20.05
C SER A 262 -7.92 -1.28 18.60
N TYR A 263 -6.60 -1.31 18.32
CA TYR A 263 -6.06 -1.67 17.01
C TYR A 263 -5.91 -3.17 16.80
N SER A 264 -5.79 -3.95 17.87
CA SER A 264 -5.72 -5.43 17.79
C SER A 264 -7.08 -6.11 17.94
N GLY A 265 -8.15 -5.33 18.14
CA GLY A 265 -9.50 -5.86 18.39
C GLY A 265 -9.69 -6.50 19.76
N GLN A 266 -8.71 -6.40 20.69
CA GLN A 266 -8.82 -6.95 22.04
C GLN A 266 -9.76 -6.14 22.94
N ALA A 267 -9.92 -4.86 22.65
CA ALA A 267 -10.89 -3.99 23.31
C ALA A 267 -11.49 -3.03 22.28
N LYS A 268 -12.72 -2.61 22.54
CA LYS A 268 -13.32 -1.48 21.85
C LYS A 268 -13.25 -0.25 22.76
N VAL A 269 -12.79 0.86 22.20
CA VAL A 269 -12.84 2.15 22.86
C VAL A 269 -14.09 2.89 22.39
N SER A 270 -14.68 3.70 23.27
CA SER A 270 -15.77 4.59 22.88
C SER A 270 -15.26 5.53 21.77
N GLU A 271 -15.98 5.59 20.70
CA GLU A 271 -15.78 6.62 19.68
C GLU A 271 -16.27 7.93 20.28
N SER A 272 -15.35 8.72 20.87
CA SER A 272 -15.60 10.15 20.96
C SER A 272 -15.63 10.63 19.53
N ALA A 273 -16.68 11.34 19.11
CA ALA A 273 -16.74 11.93 17.78
C ALA A 273 -15.39 12.57 17.47
N SER A 274 -14.78 12.16 16.36
CA SER A 274 -13.52 12.76 15.92
C SER A 274 -13.76 14.25 15.69
N GLU A 275 -12.76 15.07 15.93
CA GLU A 275 -12.85 16.48 15.50
C GLU A 275 -13.16 16.50 14.00
N PRO A 276 -14.18 17.24 13.53
CA PRO A 276 -14.49 17.30 12.12
C PRO A 276 -13.27 17.68 11.28
N VAL A 277 -13.08 17.04 10.16
CA VAL A 277 -11.99 17.40 9.24
C VAL A 277 -12.16 18.85 8.82
N PRO A 278 -11.18 19.75 9.05
CA PRO A 278 -11.30 21.15 8.68
C PRO A 278 -11.57 21.32 7.18
N LEU A 279 -12.43 22.27 6.81
CA LEU A 279 -12.64 22.59 5.40
C LEU A 279 -11.32 23.02 4.77
N SER A 280 -11.00 22.40 3.67
CA SER A 280 -9.74 22.60 2.94
C SER A 280 -9.91 22.15 1.49
N VAL A 281 -8.96 22.50 0.63
CA VAL A 281 -8.92 21.98 -0.76
C VAL A 281 -8.98 20.45 -0.78
N ARG A 282 -8.31 19.78 0.16
CA ARG A 282 -8.34 18.31 0.28
C ARG A 282 -9.72 17.79 0.64
N LYS A 283 -10.40 18.44 1.59
CA LYS A 283 -11.78 18.07 1.99
C LYS A 283 -12.77 18.31 0.86
N ILE A 284 -12.64 19.40 0.09
CA ILE A 284 -13.45 19.68 -1.10
C ILE A 284 -13.32 18.54 -2.12
N ILE A 285 -12.10 18.14 -2.45
CA ILE A 285 -11.84 17.00 -3.35
C ILE A 285 -12.46 15.71 -2.79
N GLY A 286 -12.23 15.43 -1.51
CA GLY A 286 -12.77 14.24 -0.83
C GLY A 286 -14.29 14.18 -0.80
N ARG A 287 -14.96 15.31 -0.49
CA ARG A 287 -16.42 15.41 -0.50
C ARG A 287 -16.99 15.15 -1.90
N ARG A 288 -16.39 15.80 -2.92
CA ARG A 288 -16.82 15.55 -4.31
C ARG A 288 -16.60 14.09 -4.71
N ALA A 289 -15.50 13.49 -4.30
CA ALA A 289 -15.23 12.06 -4.55
C ALA A 289 -16.25 11.16 -3.82
N ALA A 290 -16.53 11.42 -2.55
CA ALA A 290 -17.47 10.64 -1.74
C ALA A 290 -18.92 10.73 -2.25
N MET A 291 -19.32 11.81 -2.94
CA MET A 291 -20.63 11.91 -3.59
C MET A 291 -20.84 10.87 -4.71
N LEU A 292 -19.83 10.12 -5.12
CA LEU A 292 -19.94 9.02 -6.09
C LEU A 292 -20.36 7.70 -5.42
N LEU A 293 -20.30 7.60 -4.09
CA LEU A 293 -20.62 6.39 -3.34
C LEU A 293 -22.08 6.00 -3.49
N SER A 294 -22.33 4.70 -3.40
CA SER A 294 -23.66 4.11 -3.27
C SER A 294 -23.78 3.35 -1.94
N LYS A 295 -25.00 3.18 -1.48
CA LYS A 295 -25.28 2.43 -0.25
C LYS A 295 -24.76 0.98 -0.34
N ASP A 296 -24.35 0.44 0.80
CA ASP A 296 -23.82 -0.92 0.96
C ASP A 296 -22.51 -1.18 0.20
N SER A 297 -21.81 -0.11 -0.27
CA SER A 297 -20.55 -0.25 -0.98
C SER A 297 -19.41 -0.76 -0.08
N ILE A 298 -18.62 -1.67 -0.62
CA ILE A 298 -17.34 -2.08 -0.03
C ILE A 298 -16.24 -1.23 -0.67
N ILE A 299 -15.51 -0.48 0.14
CA ILE A 299 -14.53 0.48 -0.35
C ILE A 299 -13.12 0.23 0.18
N ASN A 300 -12.12 0.69 -0.59
CA ASN A 300 -10.76 0.88 -0.11
C ASN A 300 -10.38 2.35 -0.18
N VAL A 301 -9.63 2.82 0.82
CA VAL A 301 -9.11 4.19 0.88
C VAL A 301 -7.59 4.14 0.84
N GLY A 302 -7.02 4.55 -0.29
CA GLY A 302 -5.58 4.62 -0.51
C GLY A 302 -4.92 5.86 0.06
N THR A 303 -3.60 5.89 0.01
CA THR A 303 -2.76 6.97 0.55
C THR A 303 -2.99 8.34 -0.13
N GLY A 304 -2.54 9.40 0.53
CA GLY A 304 -2.61 10.78 0.04
C GLY A 304 -3.90 11.49 0.43
N ILE A 305 -4.49 12.28 -0.48
CA ILE A 305 -5.73 13.02 -0.20
C ILE A 305 -6.84 12.11 0.34
N PRO A 306 -7.12 10.94 -0.26
CA PRO A 306 -8.18 10.08 0.26
C PRO A 306 -8.00 9.70 1.73
N ASN A 307 -6.81 9.21 2.10
CA ASN A 307 -6.54 8.78 3.48
C ASN A 307 -6.68 9.92 4.49
N ASP A 308 -6.39 11.15 4.07
CA ASP A 308 -6.42 12.29 4.98
C ASP A 308 -7.87 12.76 5.29
N VAL A 309 -8.84 12.46 4.41
CA VAL A 309 -10.16 13.10 4.51
C VAL A 309 -11.37 12.15 4.38
N ILE A 310 -11.27 11.04 3.62
CA ILE A 310 -12.46 10.20 3.33
C ILE A 310 -13.05 9.59 4.60
N GLY A 311 -12.23 9.04 5.49
CA GLY A 311 -12.73 8.45 6.75
C GLY A 311 -13.52 9.46 7.59
N GLY A 312 -12.97 10.67 7.77
CA GLY A 312 -13.65 11.75 8.51
C GLY A 312 -14.91 12.28 7.80
N ILE A 313 -14.90 12.31 6.46
CA ILE A 313 -16.09 12.69 5.68
C ILE A 313 -17.21 11.65 5.89
N LEU A 314 -16.89 10.35 5.84
CA LEU A 314 -17.88 9.29 6.07
C LEU A 314 -18.46 9.35 7.49
N GLU A 315 -17.66 9.70 8.49
CA GLU A 315 -18.11 9.93 9.86
C GLU A 315 -19.04 11.15 9.96
N GLU A 316 -18.63 12.30 9.37
CA GLU A 316 -19.44 13.54 9.36
C GLU A 316 -20.79 13.38 8.65
N GLU A 317 -20.85 12.53 7.62
CA GLU A 317 -22.05 12.25 6.81
C GLU A 317 -22.89 11.08 7.37
N ASP A 318 -22.53 10.53 8.55
CA ASP A 318 -23.20 9.38 9.19
C ASP A 318 -23.30 8.15 8.25
N LEU A 319 -22.19 7.83 7.55
CA LEU A 319 -22.13 6.78 6.55
C LEU A 319 -21.38 5.52 7.00
N LEU A 320 -20.79 5.51 8.20
CA LEU A 320 -19.95 4.38 8.65
C LEU A 320 -20.73 3.06 8.76
N ASP A 321 -22.05 3.12 8.98
CA ASP A 321 -22.92 1.93 9.02
C ASP A 321 -23.46 1.53 7.62
N ASP A 322 -23.42 2.45 6.65
CA ASP A 322 -23.91 2.24 5.28
C ASP A 322 -22.79 1.84 4.31
N ILE A 323 -21.51 1.94 4.73
CA ILE A 323 -20.33 1.70 3.89
C ILE A 323 -19.35 0.78 4.63
N THR A 324 -18.89 -0.26 3.97
CA THR A 324 -17.83 -1.12 4.53
C THR A 324 -16.46 -0.62 4.08
N ILE A 325 -15.71 0.00 5.01
CA ILE A 325 -14.33 0.41 4.77
C ILE A 325 -13.42 -0.82 4.90
N THR A 326 -12.52 -1.01 3.95
CA THR A 326 -11.47 -2.03 4.03
C THR A 326 -10.09 -1.39 3.86
N VAL A 327 -9.09 -2.00 4.51
CA VAL A 327 -7.68 -1.63 4.34
C VAL A 327 -6.93 -2.84 3.78
N GLU A 328 -6.00 -2.60 2.86
CA GLU A 328 -5.27 -3.67 2.17
C GLU A 328 -4.51 -4.61 3.10
N SER A 329 -4.20 -4.18 4.31
CA SER A 329 -3.57 -5.01 5.36
C SER A 329 -4.46 -6.15 5.90
N GLY A 330 -5.73 -6.20 5.50
CA GLY A 330 -6.70 -7.22 5.92
C GLY A 330 -7.71 -6.75 6.96
N ILE A 331 -7.96 -5.46 7.04
CA ILE A 331 -8.85 -4.87 8.05
C ILE A 331 -10.19 -4.51 7.43
N TYR A 332 -11.27 -4.84 8.13
CA TYR A 332 -12.65 -4.49 7.81
C TYR A 332 -13.24 -3.61 8.91
N GLY A 333 -13.84 -2.51 8.50
CA GLY A 333 -14.51 -1.58 9.40
C GLY A 333 -13.56 -0.82 10.34
N GLY A 334 -14.13 -0.13 11.31
CA GLY A 334 -13.41 0.76 12.20
C GLY A 334 -12.98 2.06 11.53
N VAL A 335 -12.19 2.86 12.23
CA VAL A 335 -11.67 4.15 11.75
C VAL A 335 -10.22 3.98 11.33
N PRO A 336 -9.90 4.09 10.01
CA PRO A 336 -8.53 3.98 9.53
C PRO A 336 -7.61 5.03 10.13
N ALA A 337 -6.40 4.63 10.53
CA ALA A 337 -5.37 5.55 10.98
C ALA A 337 -4.68 6.23 9.80
N GLY A 338 -4.34 7.50 9.99
CA GLY A 338 -3.66 8.31 8.97
C GLY A 338 -2.15 8.41 9.17
N GLY A 339 -1.49 9.02 8.18
CA GLY A 339 -0.08 9.38 8.26
C GLY A 339 0.86 8.17 8.37
N ILE A 340 1.72 8.18 9.40
CA ILE A 340 2.76 7.15 9.59
C ILE A 340 2.20 5.80 10.07
N ASP A 341 0.99 5.81 10.64
CA ASP A 341 0.28 4.61 11.09
C ASP A 341 -0.71 4.07 10.04
N PHE A 342 -0.57 4.51 8.77
CA PHE A 342 -1.36 3.98 7.67
C PHE A 342 -1.31 2.45 7.63
N GLY A 343 -2.48 1.85 7.37
CA GLY A 343 -2.63 0.41 7.27
C GLY A 343 -3.32 -0.26 8.46
N ILE A 344 -3.62 0.47 9.53
CA ILE A 344 -4.39 -0.02 10.70
C ILE A 344 -5.70 0.74 10.87
N SER A 345 -6.64 0.16 11.64
CA SER A 345 -7.89 0.83 12.01
C SER A 345 -8.17 0.67 13.49
N ARG A 346 -8.72 1.71 14.11
CA ARG A 346 -9.26 1.64 15.48
C ARG A 346 -10.60 0.93 15.44
N ASN A 347 -10.88 0.07 16.44
CA ASN A 347 -12.12 -0.70 16.55
C ASN A 347 -12.45 -1.55 15.29
N PRO A 348 -11.51 -2.31 14.71
CA PRO A 348 -11.80 -3.11 13.54
C PRO A 348 -12.92 -4.12 13.82
N GLN A 349 -13.74 -4.41 12.81
CA GLN A 349 -14.77 -5.45 12.88
C GLN A 349 -14.18 -6.83 12.59
N ALA A 350 -13.20 -6.90 11.69
CA ALA A 350 -12.47 -8.12 11.38
C ALA A 350 -11.02 -7.83 10.99
N LEU A 351 -10.13 -8.75 11.33
CA LEU A 351 -8.73 -8.79 10.91
C LEU A 351 -8.51 -10.14 10.21
N ILE A 352 -8.17 -10.10 8.93
CA ILE A 352 -7.83 -11.28 8.14
C ILE A 352 -6.39 -11.18 7.62
N PRO A 353 -5.77 -12.30 7.21
CA PRO A 353 -4.46 -12.24 6.60
C PRO A 353 -4.42 -11.37 5.34
N HIS A 354 -3.35 -10.62 5.19
CA HIS A 354 -3.11 -9.68 4.09
C HIS A 354 -3.19 -10.33 2.69
N ASP A 355 -2.66 -11.53 2.53
CA ASP A 355 -2.77 -12.33 1.31
C ASP A 355 -4.23 -12.65 0.96
N ARG A 356 -5.08 -12.94 1.97
CA ARG A 356 -6.52 -13.19 1.81
C ARG A 356 -7.29 -11.93 1.43
N GLN A 357 -6.88 -10.78 1.96
CA GLN A 357 -7.44 -9.50 1.57
C GLN A 357 -7.21 -9.22 0.08
N PHE A 358 -6.00 -9.49 -0.41
CA PHE A 358 -5.72 -9.34 -1.84
C PHE A 358 -6.36 -10.42 -2.71
N GLU A 359 -6.62 -11.62 -2.20
CA GLU A 359 -7.46 -12.59 -2.91
C GLU A 359 -8.87 -12.04 -3.13
N PHE A 360 -9.44 -11.38 -2.11
CA PHE A 360 -10.73 -10.70 -2.25
C PHE A 360 -10.67 -9.57 -3.28
N TYR A 361 -9.69 -8.66 -3.18
CA TYR A 361 -9.55 -7.55 -4.12
C TYR A 361 -9.32 -8.02 -5.57
N ASN A 362 -8.52 -9.05 -5.75
CA ASN A 362 -8.14 -9.60 -7.05
C ASN A 362 -9.12 -10.67 -7.59
N GLY A 363 -10.12 -11.03 -6.82
CA GLY A 363 -11.16 -12.01 -7.18
C GLY A 363 -12.52 -11.36 -7.32
N ALA A 364 -13.25 -11.22 -6.21
CA ALA A 364 -14.59 -10.63 -6.21
C ALA A 364 -14.57 -9.12 -6.50
N GLY A 365 -13.48 -8.45 -6.14
CA GLY A 365 -13.31 -7.00 -6.29
C GLY A 365 -14.07 -6.20 -5.24
N ILE A 366 -13.87 -4.88 -5.28
CA ILE A 366 -14.55 -3.90 -4.44
C ILE A 366 -15.37 -2.93 -5.29
N ASP A 367 -16.33 -2.26 -4.67
CA ASP A 367 -17.21 -1.36 -5.40
C ASP A 367 -16.49 -0.06 -5.75
N PHE A 368 -15.78 0.53 -4.77
CA PHE A 368 -15.01 1.76 -4.98
C PHE A 368 -13.62 1.66 -4.37
N THR A 369 -12.67 2.31 -5.03
CA THR A 369 -11.40 2.65 -4.42
C THR A 369 -11.10 4.13 -4.64
N PHE A 370 -10.62 4.80 -3.57
CA PHE A 370 -10.17 6.18 -3.61
C PHE A 370 -8.66 6.20 -3.53
N MET A 371 -7.99 6.70 -4.57
CA MET A 371 -6.54 6.67 -4.68
C MET A 371 -5.93 8.05 -4.92
N GLY A 372 -4.79 8.31 -4.31
CA GLY A 372 -3.96 9.44 -4.69
C GLY A 372 -3.36 9.25 -6.08
N ALA A 373 -3.20 10.34 -6.85
CA ALA A 373 -2.59 10.31 -8.16
C ALA A 373 -1.59 11.46 -8.33
N GLY A 374 -0.47 11.17 -9.01
CA GLY A 374 0.52 12.17 -9.37
C GLY A 374 0.25 12.80 -10.72
N GLU A 375 -0.02 11.99 -11.73
CA GLU A 375 -0.26 12.42 -13.10
C GLU A 375 -1.38 11.60 -13.75
N MET A 376 -2.07 12.19 -14.74
CA MET A 376 -2.96 11.50 -15.68
C MET A 376 -2.64 11.96 -17.10
N ASP A 377 -2.61 11.03 -18.07
CA ASP A 377 -2.38 11.37 -19.47
C ASP A 377 -3.65 11.33 -20.34
N LYS A 378 -3.48 11.74 -21.61
CA LYS A 378 -4.55 11.78 -22.62
C LYS A 378 -5.20 10.43 -22.94
N ASN A 379 -4.61 9.32 -22.52
CA ASN A 379 -5.19 7.98 -22.64
C ASN A 379 -5.89 7.53 -21.35
N GLY A 380 -5.89 8.37 -20.30
CA GLY A 380 -6.39 8.04 -18.97
C GLY A 380 -5.45 7.13 -18.18
N ASN A 381 -4.19 6.96 -18.62
CA ASN A 381 -3.20 6.32 -17.76
C ASN A 381 -2.91 7.20 -16.55
N VAL A 382 -2.65 6.58 -15.41
CA VAL A 382 -2.31 7.29 -14.17
C VAL A 382 -0.96 6.83 -13.66
N ASN A 383 -0.17 7.79 -13.16
CA ASN A 383 1.08 7.58 -12.45
C ASN A 383 0.88 7.90 -10.95
N ALA A 384 1.17 6.92 -10.10
CA ALA A 384 1.22 7.06 -8.65
C ALA A 384 2.53 6.51 -8.05
N THR A 385 3.45 6.01 -8.90
CA THR A 385 4.59 5.16 -8.47
C THR A 385 5.95 5.78 -8.74
N ARG A 386 6.00 6.87 -9.51
CA ARG A 386 7.25 7.58 -9.81
C ARG A 386 7.00 9.08 -9.93
N MET A 387 7.73 9.90 -9.18
CA MET A 387 7.66 11.35 -9.19
C MET A 387 9.06 11.93 -9.37
N GLY A 388 9.43 12.27 -10.59
CA GLY A 388 10.79 12.66 -10.93
C GLY A 388 11.77 11.51 -10.67
N ASN A 389 12.76 11.75 -9.82
CA ASN A 389 13.73 10.71 -9.42
C ASN A 389 13.26 9.85 -8.24
N LYS A 390 12.15 10.21 -7.59
CA LYS A 390 11.60 9.43 -6.48
C LYS A 390 10.69 8.34 -6.99
N ALA A 391 10.93 7.12 -6.53
CA ALA A 391 10.17 5.94 -6.92
C ALA A 391 9.68 5.21 -5.67
N PRO A 392 8.56 5.67 -5.05
CA PRO A 392 8.04 5.03 -3.84
C PRO A 392 7.57 3.59 -4.07
N GLY A 393 7.29 3.20 -5.31
CA GLY A 393 6.77 1.87 -5.64
C GLY A 393 5.25 1.82 -5.67
N ALA A 394 4.71 0.65 -6.04
CA ALA A 394 3.28 0.47 -6.29
C ALA A 394 2.45 0.24 -5.02
N GLY A 395 3.03 -0.41 -3.99
CA GLY A 395 2.22 -0.91 -2.90
C GLY A 395 1.06 -1.76 -3.41
N GLY A 396 -0.11 -1.59 -2.83
CA GLY A 396 -1.36 -2.22 -3.27
C GLY A 396 -2.05 -1.54 -4.46
N PHE A 397 -1.52 -0.42 -4.95
CA PHE A 397 -2.19 0.43 -5.94
C PHE A 397 -2.65 -0.34 -7.19
N ILE A 398 -1.76 -1.13 -7.82
CA ILE A 398 -2.06 -1.88 -9.05
C ILE A 398 -3.08 -2.98 -8.77
N ASP A 399 -2.89 -3.74 -7.67
CA ASP A 399 -3.84 -4.80 -7.28
C ASP A 399 -5.25 -4.25 -7.10
N ILE A 400 -5.38 -3.19 -6.30
CA ILE A 400 -6.67 -2.63 -5.89
C ILE A 400 -7.38 -1.96 -7.07
N THR A 401 -6.64 -1.19 -7.88
CA THR A 401 -7.25 -0.43 -8.99
C THR A 401 -7.63 -1.32 -10.18
N THR A 402 -7.02 -2.49 -10.36
CA THR A 402 -7.25 -3.31 -11.55
C THR A 402 -8.67 -3.88 -11.61
N LEU A 403 -9.26 -4.30 -10.48
CA LEU A 403 -10.58 -4.95 -10.44
C LEU A 403 -11.64 -4.22 -9.61
N ALA A 404 -11.33 -3.05 -9.03
CA ALA A 404 -12.35 -2.20 -8.44
C ALA A 404 -13.39 -1.80 -9.51
N LYS A 405 -14.68 -1.87 -9.20
CA LYS A 405 -15.75 -1.48 -10.16
C LYS A 405 -15.66 0.00 -10.52
N THR A 406 -15.34 0.83 -9.52
CA THR A 406 -15.12 2.27 -9.69
C THR A 406 -13.83 2.69 -9.04
N VAL A 407 -12.96 3.35 -9.80
CA VAL A 407 -11.71 3.94 -9.33
C VAL A 407 -11.85 5.46 -9.32
N VAL A 408 -11.62 6.07 -8.17
CA VAL A 408 -11.67 7.52 -7.99
C VAL A 408 -10.30 8.04 -7.62
N PHE A 409 -9.63 8.66 -8.57
CA PHE A 409 -8.35 9.33 -8.33
C PHE A 409 -8.58 10.71 -7.77
N CYS A 410 -7.97 11.02 -6.63
CA CYS A 410 -8.05 12.31 -5.94
C CYS A 410 -6.71 13.01 -5.99
N SER A 411 -6.66 14.17 -6.62
CA SER A 411 -5.44 14.96 -6.78
C SER A 411 -5.75 16.44 -6.84
N THR A 412 -4.78 17.31 -6.52
CA THR A 412 -4.86 18.70 -6.95
C THR A 412 -4.59 18.79 -8.45
N PHE A 413 -5.19 19.76 -9.14
CA PHE A 413 -5.08 19.90 -10.59
C PHE A 413 -3.64 20.13 -11.06
N THR A 414 -2.93 21.02 -10.34
CA THR A 414 -1.50 21.23 -10.51
C THR A 414 -0.77 21.01 -9.19
N GLY A 415 0.55 20.87 -9.23
CA GLY A 415 1.41 20.61 -8.07
C GLY A 415 2.37 21.74 -7.77
N LYS A 416 2.98 21.69 -6.58
CA LYS A 416 4.05 22.57 -6.14
C LYS A 416 3.67 24.05 -6.20
N GLY A 417 3.13 24.56 -5.08
CA GLY A 417 2.82 25.98 -4.89
C GLY A 417 1.46 26.42 -5.38
N LEU A 418 0.54 25.50 -5.71
CA LEU A 418 -0.86 25.82 -5.95
C LEU A 418 -1.46 26.50 -4.71
N ASP A 419 -2.07 27.67 -4.89
CA ASP A 419 -2.81 28.41 -3.87
C ASP A 419 -4.24 28.66 -4.36
N VAL A 420 -5.21 28.14 -3.62
CA VAL A 420 -6.64 28.20 -3.94
C VAL A 420 -7.38 28.83 -2.76
N SER A 421 -8.16 29.85 -3.04
CA SER A 421 -9.18 30.36 -2.11
C SER A 421 -10.54 29.76 -2.44
N TYR A 422 -11.36 29.58 -1.44
CA TYR A 422 -12.73 29.07 -1.57
C TYR A 422 -13.66 29.83 -0.61
N ASP A 423 -14.91 29.93 -0.98
CA ASP A 423 -16.01 30.43 -0.19
C ASP A 423 -17.28 29.62 -0.52
N SER A 424 -18.43 29.98 0.07
CA SER A 424 -19.71 29.29 -0.16
C SER A 424 -20.17 29.27 -1.62
N GLU A 425 -19.61 30.13 -2.47
CA GLU A 425 -20.02 30.27 -3.87
C GLU A 425 -19.12 29.49 -4.84
N GLY A 426 -17.89 29.08 -4.42
CA GLY A 426 -16.98 28.36 -5.26
C GLY A 426 -15.52 28.53 -4.90
N ILE A 427 -14.65 28.38 -5.90
CA ILE A 427 -13.20 28.48 -5.73
C ILE A 427 -12.59 29.52 -6.68
N ARG A 428 -11.39 29.99 -6.32
CA ARG A 428 -10.58 30.89 -7.15
C ARG A 428 -9.11 30.51 -7.04
N ILE A 429 -8.45 30.40 -8.16
CA ILE A 429 -7.00 30.14 -8.21
C ILE A 429 -6.29 31.47 -7.94
N ARG A 430 -5.59 31.57 -6.80
CA ARG A 430 -4.75 32.72 -6.46
C ARG A 430 -3.38 32.62 -7.11
N LYS A 431 -2.86 31.40 -7.13
CA LYS A 431 -1.57 31.07 -7.75
C LYS A 431 -1.63 29.67 -8.32
N GLU A 432 -1.23 29.52 -9.58
CA GLU A 432 -1.14 28.21 -10.23
C GLU A 432 0.09 27.44 -9.74
N GLY A 433 -0.04 26.13 -9.67
CA GLY A 433 1.09 25.24 -9.33
C GLY A 433 2.11 25.18 -10.48
N GLU A 434 3.37 24.98 -10.13
CA GLU A 434 4.47 24.93 -11.10
C GLU A 434 4.51 23.63 -11.93
N ILE A 435 3.84 22.57 -11.45
CA ILE A 435 3.88 21.24 -12.06
C ILE A 435 2.51 20.89 -12.62
N LYS A 436 2.43 20.70 -13.94
CA LYS A 436 1.25 20.14 -14.59
C LYS A 436 1.14 18.65 -14.26
N LYS A 437 -0.06 18.20 -13.92
CA LYS A 437 -0.35 16.79 -13.62
C LYS A 437 -1.19 16.11 -14.70
N LEU A 438 -1.83 16.89 -15.55
CA LEU A 438 -2.56 16.42 -16.73
C LEU A 438 -1.65 16.56 -17.93
N VAL A 439 -0.94 15.48 -18.26
CA VAL A 439 0.23 15.46 -19.15
C VAL A 439 -0.04 14.69 -20.45
N ASN A 440 0.78 14.87 -21.47
CA ASN A 440 0.66 14.09 -22.70
C ASN A 440 0.94 12.60 -22.49
N HIS A 441 1.93 12.29 -21.64
CA HIS A 441 2.32 10.93 -21.25
C HIS A 441 2.75 10.95 -19.80
N VAL A 442 2.19 10.05 -18.98
CA VAL A 442 2.64 9.87 -17.60
C VAL A 442 4.07 9.37 -17.56
N GLN A 443 4.81 9.74 -16.51
CA GLN A 443 6.19 9.30 -16.32
C GLN A 443 6.30 7.78 -16.16
N GLN A 444 5.30 7.15 -15.51
CA GLN A 444 5.23 5.70 -15.34
C GLN A 444 3.76 5.25 -15.33
N ILE A 445 3.43 4.18 -16.04
CA ILE A 445 2.05 3.67 -16.09
C ILE A 445 1.80 2.79 -14.86
N SER A 446 1.13 3.34 -13.86
CA SER A 446 0.68 2.59 -12.68
C SER A 446 -0.75 2.04 -12.87
N TYR A 447 -1.58 2.75 -13.66
CA TYR A 447 -2.91 2.36 -14.07
C TYR A 447 -3.05 2.57 -15.57
N ASN A 448 -3.56 1.57 -16.29
CA ASN A 448 -3.71 1.62 -17.73
C ASN A 448 -5.14 1.98 -18.11
N GLY A 449 -5.35 3.23 -18.57
CA GLY A 449 -6.67 3.75 -18.90
C GLY A 449 -7.34 3.02 -20.07
N LYS A 450 -6.58 2.65 -21.11
CA LYS A 450 -7.14 1.91 -22.26
C LYS A 450 -7.62 0.52 -21.88
N LEU A 451 -6.87 -0.18 -21.01
CA LEU A 451 -7.27 -1.49 -20.53
C LEU A 451 -8.53 -1.38 -19.64
N ALA A 452 -8.56 -0.40 -18.75
CA ALA A 452 -9.69 -0.12 -17.88
C ALA A 452 -10.98 0.21 -18.67
N ALA A 453 -10.89 1.09 -19.66
CA ALA A 453 -12.02 1.44 -20.54
C ALA A 453 -12.53 0.20 -21.30
N ARG A 454 -11.64 -0.63 -21.85
CA ARG A 454 -11.99 -1.89 -22.52
C ARG A 454 -12.70 -2.87 -21.61
N ASN A 455 -12.32 -2.91 -20.33
CA ASN A 455 -12.94 -3.76 -19.31
C ASN A 455 -14.24 -3.18 -18.74
N GLY A 456 -14.69 -2.01 -19.22
CA GLY A 456 -15.90 -1.35 -18.74
C GLY A 456 -15.79 -0.77 -17.33
N GLN A 457 -14.59 -0.56 -16.83
CA GLN A 457 -14.36 -0.03 -15.50
C GLN A 457 -14.70 1.47 -15.44
N ASN A 458 -15.41 1.89 -14.38
CA ASN A 458 -15.63 3.30 -14.14
C ASN A 458 -14.38 3.93 -13.53
N MET A 459 -13.90 5.02 -14.13
CA MET A 459 -12.80 5.79 -13.57
C MET A 459 -13.13 7.27 -13.56
N TYR A 460 -12.87 7.90 -12.41
CA TYR A 460 -12.98 9.35 -12.21
C TYR A 460 -11.65 9.91 -11.75
N TYR A 461 -11.32 11.11 -12.22
CA TYR A 461 -10.19 11.91 -11.73
C TYR A 461 -10.77 13.20 -11.17
N VAL A 462 -10.74 13.33 -9.84
CA VAL A 462 -11.38 14.40 -9.08
C VAL A 462 -10.30 15.36 -8.57
N THR A 463 -10.43 16.62 -8.94
CA THR A 463 -9.57 17.71 -8.45
C THR A 463 -10.42 18.77 -7.75
N GLU A 464 -9.77 19.79 -7.20
CA GLU A 464 -10.47 20.90 -6.58
C GLU A 464 -11.29 21.72 -7.57
N ARG A 465 -10.96 21.69 -8.88
CA ARG A 465 -11.55 22.58 -9.89
C ARG A 465 -12.25 21.87 -11.04
N ALA A 466 -11.97 20.58 -11.26
CA ALA A 466 -12.49 19.83 -12.39
C ALA A 466 -12.61 18.34 -12.08
N VAL A 467 -13.59 17.69 -12.69
CA VAL A 467 -13.79 16.25 -12.63
C VAL A 467 -13.77 15.68 -14.05
N PHE A 468 -12.95 14.64 -14.24
CA PHE A 468 -12.88 13.88 -15.48
C PHE A 468 -13.44 12.47 -15.26
N ARG A 469 -14.07 11.93 -16.30
CA ARG A 469 -14.49 10.54 -16.39
C ARG A 469 -13.77 9.88 -17.55
N LEU A 470 -13.28 8.67 -17.37
CA LEU A 470 -12.69 7.89 -18.46
C LEU A 470 -13.79 7.40 -19.42
N THR A 471 -13.51 7.53 -20.71
CA THR A 471 -14.31 6.97 -21.82
C THR A 471 -13.41 6.12 -22.71
N GLU A 472 -13.97 5.38 -23.64
CA GLU A 472 -13.21 4.62 -24.65
C GLU A 472 -12.26 5.52 -25.47
N ASN A 473 -12.61 6.81 -25.63
CA ASN A 473 -11.84 7.79 -26.39
C ASN A 473 -10.90 8.65 -25.50
N GLY A 474 -10.73 8.31 -24.24
CA GLY A 474 -9.89 9.02 -23.27
C GLY A 474 -10.68 9.79 -22.22
N PRO A 475 -9.98 10.63 -21.41
CA PRO A 475 -10.59 11.43 -20.35
C PRO A 475 -11.58 12.48 -20.91
N MET A 476 -12.78 12.51 -20.36
CA MET A 476 -13.82 13.49 -20.64
C MET A 476 -14.00 14.40 -19.44
N LEU A 477 -13.87 15.70 -19.62
CA LEU A 477 -14.24 16.71 -18.63
C LEU A 477 -15.75 16.73 -18.48
N ILE A 478 -16.26 16.44 -17.29
CA ILE A 478 -17.69 16.36 -17.00
C ILE A 478 -18.19 17.41 -16.01
N GLU A 479 -17.26 18.02 -15.28
CA GLU A 479 -17.61 19.00 -14.23
C GLU A 479 -16.47 20.00 -14.02
N ILE A 480 -16.82 21.27 -13.77
CA ILE A 480 -15.91 22.33 -13.33
C ILE A 480 -16.44 23.00 -12.08
N ALA A 481 -15.56 23.54 -11.24
CA ALA A 481 -15.96 24.28 -10.06
C ALA A 481 -16.53 25.67 -10.44
N GLU A 482 -17.47 26.17 -9.63
CA GLU A 482 -17.90 27.56 -9.73
C GLU A 482 -16.72 28.51 -9.49
N GLY A 483 -16.67 29.58 -10.27
CA GLY A 483 -15.60 30.58 -10.24
C GLY A 483 -14.38 30.26 -11.10
N ILE A 484 -14.36 29.10 -11.78
CA ILE A 484 -13.28 28.63 -12.66
C ILE A 484 -13.58 28.97 -14.12
N ASN A 485 -12.61 29.56 -14.80
CA ASN A 485 -12.66 29.78 -16.24
C ASN A 485 -12.16 28.52 -16.96
N LEU A 486 -13.02 27.94 -17.82
CA LEU A 486 -12.70 26.71 -18.53
C LEU A 486 -11.40 26.81 -19.33
N GLN A 487 -11.17 27.92 -20.04
CA GLN A 487 -9.99 28.06 -20.91
C GLN A 487 -8.72 28.26 -20.08
N THR A 488 -8.68 29.30 -19.24
CA THR A 488 -7.45 29.71 -18.55
C THR A 488 -7.08 28.82 -17.36
N ASP A 489 -8.09 28.33 -16.62
CA ASP A 489 -7.87 27.61 -15.36
C ASP A 489 -7.92 26.10 -15.53
N VAL A 490 -8.41 25.60 -16.69
CA VAL A 490 -8.46 24.17 -16.97
C VAL A 490 -7.64 23.84 -18.21
N LEU A 491 -8.07 24.26 -19.42
CA LEU A 491 -7.49 23.81 -20.67
C LEU A 491 -6.02 24.26 -20.85
N ASP A 492 -5.70 25.50 -20.51
CA ASP A 492 -4.32 26.02 -20.62
C ASP A 492 -3.37 25.41 -19.58
N GLN A 493 -3.92 24.82 -18.51
CA GLN A 493 -3.16 24.14 -17.44
C GLN A 493 -2.91 22.64 -17.72
N MET A 494 -3.45 22.13 -18.83
CA MET A 494 -3.22 20.76 -19.31
C MET A 494 -2.19 20.74 -20.44
N GLU A 495 -1.58 19.59 -20.70
CA GLU A 495 -0.73 19.37 -21.87
C GLU A 495 -1.49 18.74 -23.05
N PHE A 496 -2.75 18.36 -22.84
CA PHE A 496 -3.62 17.80 -23.88
C PHE A 496 -5.02 18.40 -23.78
N THR A 497 -5.77 18.36 -24.86
CA THR A 497 -7.17 18.77 -24.89
C THR A 497 -8.05 17.56 -24.55
N PRO A 498 -8.79 17.56 -23.44
CA PRO A 498 -9.70 16.47 -23.11
C PRO A 498 -10.95 16.50 -23.99
N LEU A 499 -11.71 15.42 -23.99
CA LEU A 499 -13.10 15.49 -24.41
C LEU A 499 -13.87 16.38 -23.42
N ILE A 500 -14.82 17.15 -23.94
CA ILE A 500 -15.68 17.99 -23.10
C ILE A 500 -17.11 17.47 -23.21
N SER A 501 -17.75 17.20 -22.08
CA SER A 501 -19.14 16.77 -22.05
C SER A 501 -20.05 17.84 -22.65
N THR A 502 -21.00 17.44 -23.47
CA THR A 502 -22.08 18.33 -23.96
C THR A 502 -23.00 18.80 -22.82
N ASP A 503 -23.02 18.06 -21.71
CA ASP A 503 -23.70 18.39 -20.44
C ASP A 503 -22.64 18.65 -19.36
N LEU A 504 -21.77 19.64 -19.60
CA LEU A 504 -20.75 20.05 -18.64
C LEU A 504 -21.42 20.70 -17.43
N LYS A 505 -21.20 20.15 -16.24
CA LYS A 505 -21.86 20.58 -15.00
C LYS A 505 -20.94 21.48 -14.16
N PHE A 506 -21.55 22.19 -13.23
CA PHE A 506 -20.83 22.82 -12.13
C PHE A 506 -20.81 21.92 -10.90
N THR A 507 -19.72 21.97 -10.15
CA THR A 507 -19.60 21.28 -8.88
C THR A 507 -20.67 21.76 -7.91
N ASP A 508 -21.30 20.82 -7.21
CA ASP A 508 -22.31 21.14 -6.19
C ASP A 508 -21.70 22.02 -5.09
N LYS A 509 -22.33 23.18 -4.85
CA LYS A 509 -21.87 24.17 -3.86
C LYS A 509 -21.80 23.62 -2.42
N ALA A 510 -22.53 22.54 -2.12
CA ALA A 510 -22.50 21.92 -0.80
C ALA A 510 -21.08 21.46 -0.41
N VAL A 511 -20.19 21.13 -1.38
CA VAL A 511 -18.81 20.72 -1.07
C VAL A 511 -17.95 21.83 -0.46
N TYR A 512 -18.33 23.10 -0.67
CA TYR A 512 -17.63 24.28 -0.17
C TYR A 512 -18.14 24.79 1.19
N GLN A 513 -19.19 24.17 1.75
CA GLN A 513 -19.80 24.57 3.02
C GLN A 513 -19.05 23.93 4.21
N GLU A 514 -19.17 24.55 5.40
CA GLU A 514 -18.67 23.92 6.64
C GLU A 514 -19.52 22.70 7.04
N GLN A 515 -20.83 22.74 6.79
CA GLN A 515 -21.78 21.67 7.12
C GLN A 515 -21.56 20.43 6.24
N PRO A 516 -22.03 19.26 6.66
CA PRO A 516 -22.10 18.06 5.84
C PRO A 516 -22.82 18.29 4.51
N VAL A 517 -22.43 17.56 3.48
CA VAL A 517 -22.97 17.69 2.11
C VAL A 517 -24.36 17.05 1.95
N GLY A 518 -24.75 16.16 2.87
CA GLY A 518 -25.96 15.35 2.77
C GLY A 518 -25.78 14.18 1.78
N ILE A 519 -24.64 13.50 1.84
CA ILE A 519 -24.36 12.36 0.94
C ILE A 519 -25.33 11.22 1.22
N LYS A 520 -25.68 10.97 2.49
CA LYS A 520 -26.61 9.91 2.90
C LYS A 520 -27.98 10.02 2.25
N GLU A 521 -28.55 11.22 2.25
CA GLU A 521 -29.85 11.51 1.63
C GLU A 521 -29.82 11.34 0.11
N ARG A 522 -28.71 11.65 -0.52
CA ARG A 522 -28.50 11.52 -1.97
C ARG A 522 -28.41 10.05 -2.40
N MET A 523 -27.82 9.18 -1.56
CA MET A 523 -27.74 7.75 -1.81
C MET A 523 -29.12 7.05 -1.80
N VAL A 524 -30.06 7.56 -0.99
CA VAL A 524 -31.42 6.99 -0.88
C VAL A 524 -32.31 7.42 -2.04
N GLY A 525 -32.00 8.54 -2.70
CA GLY A 525 -32.77 9.11 -3.80
C GLY A 525 -32.30 8.68 -5.20
N ALA A 526 -31.21 7.93 -5.30
CA ALA A 526 -30.63 7.42 -6.54
C ALA A 526 -30.97 5.94 -6.72
#